data_e73ad52125f347822c3894e939824e75
#
_entry.id   e73ad52125f347822c3894e939824e75
#
_cell.length_a   1.000
_cell.length_b   1.000
_cell.length_c   1.000
_cell.angle_alpha   90.00
_cell.angle_beta   90.00
_cell.angle_gamma   90.00
#
_symmetry.space_group_name_H-M   'P 1'
#
loop_
_entity.id
_entity.type
_entity.pdbx_description
1 polymer ?
#
loop_
_entity_poly.entity_id
_entity_poly.type
_entity_poly.pdbx_seq_one_letter_code
_entity_poly.pdbx_strand_id
1 'polypeptide(L)'
;IIFFFFFYFGLCLFSLDTSGNSYQYILIQLQKTWSEAQAYCRSNYSDLVTINSDITNNDIYNLANGRTVWIGLYNYAWKWSDGTATTFLNPHIDALDCMALCYVSPYIWHSRYCSDVNTFFCYEGKRSYNVLFIITLRSFNC
;
A
#
# COMPACT_ATOMS: atom_id res chain seq x y z
N ILE A 1 38.07 -47.50 -3.90
CA ILE A 1 38.03 -46.05 -4.29
C ILE A 1 36.56 -45.66 -4.37
N ILE A 2 36.13 -45.00 -3.33
CA ILE A 2 34.74 -44.52 -3.23
C ILE A 2 34.75 -43.10 -3.78
N PHE A 3 34.21 -42.94 -4.97
CA PHE A 3 33.93 -41.63 -5.53
C PHE A 3 32.69 -41.04 -4.85
N PHE A 4 32.90 -40.06 -4.00
CA PHE A 4 31.83 -39.20 -3.51
C PHE A 4 31.33 -38.35 -4.65
N PHE A 5 30.20 -38.71 -5.25
CA PHE A 5 29.41 -37.81 -5.99
C PHE A 5 28.73 -36.84 -5.02
N PHE A 6 29.38 -35.72 -4.77
CA PHE A 6 28.70 -34.57 -4.20
C PHE A 6 27.74 -34.04 -5.27
N PHE A 7 26.53 -34.54 -5.25
CA PHE A 7 25.44 -33.85 -5.87
C PHE A 7 25.31 -32.49 -5.18
N TYR A 8 25.71 -31.44 -5.86
CA TYR A 8 25.31 -30.09 -5.53
C TYR A 8 23.80 -30.02 -5.64
N PHE A 9 23.12 -30.41 -4.58
CA PHE A 9 21.78 -29.93 -4.31
C PHE A 9 21.95 -28.45 -3.97
N GLY A 10 21.82 -27.58 -4.99
CA GLY A 10 21.63 -26.17 -4.78
C GLY A 10 20.36 -26.00 -3.97
N LEU A 11 20.49 -26.05 -2.64
CA LEU A 11 19.49 -25.54 -1.73
C LEU A 11 19.39 -24.05 -2.05
N CYS A 12 18.53 -23.69 -3.00
CA CYS A 12 17.94 -22.36 -3.01
C CYS A 12 17.17 -22.24 -1.70
N LEU A 13 17.85 -21.72 -0.70
CA LEU A 13 17.21 -21.23 0.52
C LEU A 13 16.37 -20.05 0.06
N PHE A 14 15.18 -20.35 -0.43
CA PHE A 14 14.14 -19.34 -0.47
C PHE A 14 13.84 -19.02 0.98
N SER A 15 14.27 -17.85 1.44
CA SER A 15 13.63 -17.20 2.56
C SER A 15 12.15 -17.22 2.27
N LEU A 16 11.43 -18.13 2.91
CA LEU A 16 10.01 -18.00 3.12
C LEU A 16 9.89 -16.75 4.01
N ASP A 17 9.73 -15.61 3.38
CA ASP A 17 9.20 -14.44 4.04
C ASP A 17 7.78 -14.79 4.45
N THR A 18 7.66 -15.41 5.62
CA THR A 18 6.41 -15.64 6.36
C THR A 18 5.93 -14.33 7.00
N SER A 19 6.45 -13.22 6.55
CA SER A 19 6.00 -11.89 6.95
C SER A 19 4.72 -11.54 6.19
N GLY A 20 3.64 -11.48 6.97
CA GLY A 20 2.29 -11.23 6.50
C GLY A 20 2.16 -10.03 5.56
N ASN A 21 1.08 -10.07 4.81
CA ASN A 21 0.49 -9.00 3.97
C ASN A 21 1.44 -7.86 3.60
N SER A 22 2.39 -8.09 2.70
CA SER A 22 3.17 -6.98 2.18
C SER A 22 2.34 -6.27 1.10
N TYR A 23 1.93 -5.05 1.42
CA TYR A 23 1.30 -4.15 0.48
C TYR A 23 2.36 -3.45 -0.37
N GLN A 24 2.03 -3.22 -1.64
CA GLN A 24 2.80 -2.33 -2.49
C GLN A 24 2.07 -0.99 -2.56
N TYR A 25 2.77 0.11 -2.33
CA TYR A 25 2.23 1.46 -2.41
C TYR A 25 2.68 2.12 -3.70
N ILE A 26 1.73 2.66 -4.45
CA ILE A 26 1.96 3.23 -5.77
C ILE A 26 1.52 4.69 -5.78
N LEU A 27 2.47 5.62 -5.97
CA LEU A 27 2.17 7.04 -6.14
C LEU A 27 1.66 7.29 -7.56
N ILE A 28 0.45 7.80 -7.66
CA ILE A 28 -0.16 8.23 -8.90
C ILE A 28 -0.04 9.75 -9.01
N GLN A 29 0.69 10.22 -10.00
CA GLN A 29 0.98 11.63 -10.19
C GLN A 29 -0.12 12.41 -10.95
N LEU A 30 -1.22 11.76 -11.26
CA LEU A 30 -2.40 12.41 -11.83
C LEU A 30 -3.09 13.27 -10.77
N GLN A 31 -3.57 14.45 -11.17
CA GLN A 31 -4.37 15.31 -10.32
C GLN A 31 -5.83 14.91 -10.43
N LYS A 32 -6.44 14.44 -9.34
CA LYS A 32 -7.82 13.97 -9.28
C LYS A 32 -8.49 14.43 -7.99
N THR A 33 -9.80 14.60 -8.06
CA THR A 33 -10.64 14.71 -6.85
C THR A 33 -10.55 13.40 -6.05
N TRP A 34 -10.93 13.45 -4.77
CA TRP A 34 -10.84 12.26 -3.93
C TRP A 34 -11.63 11.07 -4.48
N SER A 35 -12.87 11.32 -4.93
CA SER A 35 -13.72 10.26 -5.49
C SER A 35 -13.20 9.68 -6.82
N GLU A 36 -12.61 10.53 -7.67
CA GLU A 36 -11.96 10.07 -8.91
C GLU A 36 -10.68 9.28 -8.62
N ALA A 37 -9.91 9.68 -7.61
CA ALA A 37 -8.73 8.96 -7.15
C ALA A 37 -9.10 7.58 -6.60
N GLN A 38 -10.17 7.50 -5.78
CA GLN A 38 -10.71 6.23 -5.28
C GLN A 38 -11.14 5.33 -6.44
N ALA A 39 -11.92 5.86 -7.39
CA ALA A 39 -12.38 5.09 -8.55
C ALA A 39 -11.19 4.57 -9.38
N TYR A 40 -10.16 5.40 -9.57
CA TYR A 40 -8.95 5.02 -10.28
C TYR A 40 -8.21 3.88 -9.56
N CYS A 41 -7.99 4.00 -8.24
CA CYS A 41 -7.32 2.96 -7.47
C CYS A 41 -8.10 1.64 -7.50
N ARG A 42 -9.41 1.69 -7.35
CA ARG A 42 -10.27 0.48 -7.40
C ARG A 42 -10.29 -0.19 -8.77
N SER A 43 -10.12 0.57 -9.84
CA SER A 43 -10.09 0.04 -11.20
C SER A 43 -8.75 -0.60 -11.58
N ASN A 44 -7.64 -0.13 -11.02
CA ASN A 44 -6.28 -0.53 -11.43
C ASN A 44 -5.51 -1.28 -10.34
N TYR A 45 -5.89 -1.11 -9.08
CA TYR A 45 -5.25 -1.63 -7.87
C TYR A 45 -6.33 -2.11 -6.90
N SER A 46 -6.04 -2.11 -5.59
CA SER A 46 -7.03 -2.49 -4.58
C SER A 46 -7.91 -1.30 -4.14
N ASP A 47 -7.31 -0.25 -3.63
CA ASP A 47 -8.00 0.99 -3.20
C ASP A 47 -6.99 2.12 -2.97
N LEU A 48 -7.47 3.30 -2.54
CA LEU A 48 -6.64 4.35 -1.95
C LEU A 48 -5.92 3.82 -0.70
N VAL A 49 -4.70 4.32 -0.46
CA VAL A 49 -3.87 3.83 0.64
C VAL A 49 -4.56 3.98 2.00
N THR A 50 -4.56 2.89 2.76
CA THR A 50 -4.96 2.83 4.16
C THR A 50 -3.70 2.89 5.03
N ILE A 51 -3.66 3.81 5.99
CA ILE A 51 -2.54 3.99 6.91
C ILE A 51 -2.99 3.53 8.31
N ASN A 52 -2.48 2.39 8.73
CA ASN A 52 -2.89 1.73 9.97
C ASN A 52 -1.80 1.66 11.04
N SER A 53 -0.64 2.26 10.78
CA SER A 53 0.51 2.28 11.70
C SER A 53 1.44 3.44 11.39
N ASP A 54 2.29 3.79 12.37
CA ASP A 54 3.37 4.77 12.19
C ASP A 54 4.35 4.36 11.10
N ILE A 55 4.62 3.06 10.94
CA ILE A 55 5.51 2.54 9.90
C ILE A 55 4.94 2.87 8.53
N THR A 56 3.69 2.50 8.28
CA THR A 56 3.01 2.82 7.02
C THR A 56 2.94 4.32 6.78
N ASN A 57 2.66 5.11 7.82
CA ASN A 57 2.61 6.56 7.72
C ASN A 57 3.95 7.15 7.28
N ASN A 58 5.05 6.69 7.87
CA ASN A 58 6.39 7.12 7.51
C ASN A 58 6.76 6.72 6.06
N ASP A 59 6.40 5.50 5.65
CA ASP A 59 6.65 5.02 4.29
C ASP A 59 5.92 5.90 3.27
N ILE A 60 4.63 6.16 3.46
CA ILE A 60 3.82 7.00 2.56
C ILE A 60 4.35 8.45 2.56
N TYR A 61 4.71 9.00 3.71
CA TYR A 61 5.29 10.34 3.81
C TYR A 61 6.60 10.46 3.00
N ASN A 62 7.50 9.51 3.16
CA ASN A 62 8.77 9.49 2.43
C ASN A 62 8.56 9.34 0.92
N LEU A 63 7.66 8.44 0.52
CA LEU A 63 7.33 8.20 -0.89
C LEU A 63 6.59 9.40 -1.53
N ALA A 64 5.83 10.17 -0.76
CA ALA A 64 5.16 11.38 -1.24
C ALA A 64 6.17 12.46 -1.66
N ASN A 65 7.36 12.45 -1.06
CA ASN A 65 8.47 13.35 -1.42
C ASN A 65 8.04 14.82 -1.54
N GLY A 66 7.42 15.35 -0.49
CA GLY A 66 6.99 16.74 -0.40
C GLY A 66 5.66 17.07 -1.09
N ARG A 67 4.96 16.11 -1.66
CA ARG A 67 3.66 16.32 -2.30
C ARG A 67 2.52 16.17 -1.32
N THR A 68 1.46 16.94 -1.54
CA THR A 68 0.15 16.65 -0.94
C THR A 68 -0.48 15.50 -1.70
N VAL A 69 -0.91 14.46 -0.98
CA VAL A 69 -1.45 13.24 -1.57
C VAL A 69 -2.74 12.83 -0.89
N TRP A 70 -3.74 12.42 -1.66
CA TRP A 70 -4.93 11.79 -1.11
C TRP A 70 -4.58 10.44 -0.47
N ILE A 71 -5.20 10.19 0.68
CA ILE A 71 -5.24 8.89 1.34
C ILE A 71 -6.67 8.42 1.45
N GLY A 72 -6.89 7.15 1.78
CA GLY A 72 -8.23 6.55 1.78
C GLY A 72 -9.15 6.94 2.92
N LEU A 73 -8.75 7.87 3.79
CA LEU A 73 -9.57 8.31 4.91
C LEU A 73 -10.56 9.40 4.47
N TYR A 74 -11.84 9.24 4.82
CA TYR A 74 -12.89 10.19 4.51
C TYR A 74 -13.93 10.29 5.63
N ASN A 75 -14.71 11.36 5.63
CA ASN A 75 -15.70 11.64 6.67
C ASN A 75 -17.11 11.16 6.27
N TYR A 76 -17.67 10.35 6.99
CA TYR A 76 -18.81 10.27 7.89
C TYR A 76 -18.36 9.43 9.10
N ALA A 77 -17.84 10.07 10.13
CA ALA A 77 -17.19 9.41 11.27
C ALA A 77 -15.85 8.70 10.92
N TRP A 78 -15.03 9.32 10.09
CA TRP A 78 -13.66 8.89 9.71
C TRP A 78 -13.57 7.40 9.40
N LYS A 79 -13.82 7.07 8.15
CA LYS A 79 -13.76 5.69 7.65
C LYS A 79 -12.68 5.56 6.58
N TRP A 80 -12.01 4.44 6.59
CA TRP A 80 -11.15 4.05 5.48
C TRP A 80 -11.99 3.59 4.28
N SER A 81 -11.56 3.96 3.09
CA SER A 81 -12.18 3.63 1.82
C SER A 81 -12.38 2.13 1.63
N ASP A 82 -11.41 1.33 2.08
CA ASP A 82 -11.42 -0.14 2.00
C ASP A 82 -12.24 -0.82 3.11
N GLY A 83 -12.83 -0.06 4.03
CA GLY A 83 -13.60 -0.58 5.16
C GLY A 83 -12.77 -1.04 6.35
N THR A 84 -11.46 -0.87 6.33
CA THR A 84 -10.59 -1.17 7.48
C THR A 84 -10.98 -0.36 8.70
N ALA A 85 -10.89 -0.97 9.89
CA ALA A 85 -11.18 -0.29 11.15
C ALA A 85 -10.22 0.88 11.40
N THR A 86 -10.76 2.01 11.89
CA THR A 86 -10.00 3.23 12.15
C THR A 86 -9.35 3.17 13.53
N THR A 87 -8.31 2.37 13.66
CA THR A 87 -7.55 2.18 14.92
C THR A 87 -6.35 3.12 15.06
N PHE A 88 -5.88 3.66 13.95
CA PHE A 88 -4.78 4.61 13.88
C PHE A 88 -5.28 5.90 13.21
N LEU A 89 -5.14 7.03 13.89
CA LEU A 89 -5.49 8.36 13.37
C LEU A 89 -4.37 9.34 13.73
N ASN A 90 -3.94 10.11 12.75
CA ASN A 90 -2.98 11.20 12.94
C ASN A 90 -3.48 12.49 12.25
N PRO A 91 -4.75 12.90 12.46
CA PRO A 91 -5.33 14.03 11.75
C PRO A 91 -5.13 15.34 12.48
N HIS A 92 -4.89 16.39 11.72
CA HIS A 92 -5.32 17.74 12.09
C HIS A 92 -6.73 17.94 11.51
N ILE A 93 -7.73 17.85 12.36
CA ILE A 93 -9.13 17.83 11.94
C ILE A 93 -9.64 19.26 11.81
N ASP A 94 -9.66 19.77 10.59
CA ASP A 94 -10.59 20.82 10.19
C ASP A 94 -11.88 20.14 9.69
N ALA A 95 -13.02 20.86 9.67
CA ALA A 95 -14.33 20.28 9.41
C ALA A 95 -14.60 19.89 7.94
N LEU A 96 -13.61 19.35 7.23
CA LEU A 96 -13.70 18.98 5.82
C LEU A 96 -13.71 17.46 5.66
N ASP A 97 -14.23 16.98 4.52
CA ASP A 97 -14.71 15.60 4.39
C ASP A 97 -13.72 14.58 3.83
N CYS A 98 -12.58 15.00 3.26
CA CYS A 98 -11.59 14.12 2.68
C CYS A 98 -10.19 14.39 3.23
N MET A 99 -9.40 13.34 3.43
CA MET A 99 -8.12 13.44 4.08
C MET A 99 -6.96 13.35 3.10
N ALA A 100 -6.02 14.29 3.23
CA ALA A 100 -4.76 14.28 2.52
C ALA A 100 -3.57 14.26 3.50
N LEU A 101 -2.51 13.57 3.14
CA LEU A 101 -1.21 13.69 3.78
C LEU A 101 -0.52 14.89 3.16
N CYS A 102 -0.15 15.89 3.99
CA CYS A 102 0.46 17.14 3.58
C CYS A 102 1.87 17.29 4.15
N TYR A 103 2.77 17.90 3.36
CA TYR A 103 4.17 18.09 3.76
C TYR A 103 4.40 19.32 4.68
N VAL A 104 3.35 19.99 5.13
CA VAL A 104 3.46 21.29 5.83
C VAL A 104 3.96 21.17 7.28
N SER A 105 3.89 19.99 7.88
CA SER A 105 4.43 19.67 9.21
C SER A 105 4.67 18.17 9.30
N PRO A 106 5.63 17.69 10.11
CA PRO A 106 5.96 16.28 10.13
C PRO A 106 4.71 15.45 10.46
N TYR A 107 4.32 14.62 9.52
CA TYR A 107 3.32 13.57 9.66
C TYR A 107 1.86 13.99 9.87
N ILE A 108 1.48 15.20 9.51
CA ILE A 108 0.10 15.66 9.73
C ILE A 108 -0.77 15.38 8.50
N TRP A 109 -1.90 14.71 8.76
CA TRP A 109 -2.99 14.59 7.81
C TRP A 109 -3.88 15.82 7.94
N HIS A 110 -4.20 16.44 6.83
CA HIS A 110 -5.10 17.58 6.77
C HIS A 110 -6.39 17.22 6.04
N SER A 111 -7.51 17.61 6.62
CA SER A 111 -8.78 17.55 5.91
C SER A 111 -8.80 18.59 4.77
N ARG A 112 -9.40 18.22 3.65
CA ARG A 112 -9.52 19.01 2.43
C ARG A 112 -10.93 18.87 1.86
N TYR A 113 -11.34 19.82 1.01
CA TYR A 113 -12.53 19.62 0.21
C TYR A 113 -12.33 18.44 -0.73
N CYS A 114 -13.31 17.53 -0.77
CA CYS A 114 -13.22 16.36 -1.65
C CYS A 114 -13.15 16.71 -3.14
N SER A 115 -13.55 17.94 -3.50
CA SER A 115 -13.46 18.52 -4.83
C SER A 115 -12.07 19.04 -5.20
N ASP A 116 -11.17 19.22 -4.23
CA ASP A 116 -9.79 19.60 -4.52
C ASP A 116 -9.11 18.51 -5.34
N VAL A 117 -8.12 18.87 -6.15
CA VAL A 117 -7.37 17.91 -6.96
C VAL A 117 -5.96 17.74 -6.41
N ASN A 118 -5.59 16.50 -6.14
CA ASN A 118 -4.27 16.13 -5.64
C ASN A 118 -3.77 14.86 -6.30
N THR A 119 -2.46 14.63 -6.21
CA THR A 119 -1.87 13.31 -6.42
C THR A 119 -2.36 12.36 -5.34
N PHE A 120 -2.18 11.06 -5.50
CA PHE A 120 -2.73 10.09 -4.56
C PHE A 120 -1.92 8.80 -4.52
N PHE A 121 -2.05 8.05 -3.43
CA PHE A 121 -1.51 6.71 -3.32
C PHE A 121 -2.58 5.65 -3.44
N CYS A 122 -2.35 4.71 -4.35
CA CYS A 122 -3.03 3.43 -4.35
C CYS A 122 -2.20 2.40 -3.60
N TYR A 123 -2.87 1.36 -3.08
CA TYR A 123 -2.18 0.17 -2.61
C TYR A 123 -2.65 -1.06 -3.37
N GLU A 124 -1.77 -2.03 -3.47
CA GLU A 124 -2.09 -3.37 -3.95
C GLU A 124 -1.59 -4.40 -2.92
N GLY A 125 -2.50 -5.28 -2.50
CA GLY A 125 -2.10 -6.45 -1.72
C GLY A 125 -1.28 -7.39 -2.60
N LYS A 126 -0.16 -7.91 -2.14
CA LYS A 126 0.50 -8.99 -2.87
C LYS A 126 -0.48 -10.13 -3.00
N ARG A 127 -0.87 -10.44 -4.24
CA ARG A 127 -1.61 -11.66 -4.53
C ARG A 127 -0.75 -12.82 -4.05
N SER A 128 -1.22 -13.50 -3.02
CA SER A 128 -0.67 -14.81 -2.66
C SER A 128 -0.93 -15.73 -3.85
N TYR A 129 0.04 -15.84 -4.73
CA TYR A 129 0.01 -16.91 -5.71
C TYR A 129 0.08 -18.20 -4.90
N ASN A 130 -0.93 -19.05 -5.04
CA ASN A 130 -0.94 -20.35 -4.37
C ASN A 130 0.39 -21.03 -4.65
N VAL A 131 1.17 -21.27 -3.61
CA VAL A 131 2.52 -21.90 -3.66
C VAL A 131 2.47 -23.23 -4.43
N LEU A 132 1.30 -23.90 -4.47
CA LEU A 132 1.09 -25.11 -5.25
C LEU A 132 1.31 -24.91 -6.76
N PHE A 133 0.96 -23.74 -7.33
CA PHE A 133 1.11 -23.51 -8.77
C PHE A 133 2.55 -23.24 -9.17
N ILE A 134 3.35 -22.67 -8.26
CA ILE A 134 4.78 -22.39 -8.49
C ILE A 134 5.60 -23.69 -8.42
N ILE A 135 5.23 -24.62 -7.55
CA ILE A 135 5.92 -25.91 -7.42
C ILE A 135 5.71 -26.75 -8.69
N THR A 136 4.50 -26.73 -9.26
CA THR A 136 4.18 -27.51 -10.46
C THR A 136 4.91 -27.00 -11.71
N LEU A 137 5.12 -25.69 -11.84
CA LEU A 137 5.86 -25.12 -12.96
C LEU A 137 7.38 -25.26 -12.84
N ARG A 138 7.92 -25.47 -11.67
CA ARG A 138 9.37 -25.66 -11.45
C ARG A 138 9.84 -27.11 -11.57
N SER A 139 8.93 -28.07 -11.54
CA SER A 139 9.27 -29.48 -11.75
C SER A 139 9.66 -29.81 -13.20
N PHE A 140 9.50 -28.86 -14.13
CA PHE A 140 9.81 -29.08 -15.55
C PHE A 140 10.98 -28.29 -16.09
N ASN A 141 11.68 -27.47 -15.28
CA ASN A 141 12.78 -26.63 -15.77
C ASN A 141 14.04 -26.67 -14.86
N CYS A 142 14.36 -27.84 -14.31
CA CYS A 142 15.70 -28.12 -13.79
C CYS A 142 16.29 -29.33 -14.50
#